data_0fee70f3da97c87685d94ca04fa48cf6
#
_entry.id   0fee70f3da97c87685d94ca04fa48cf6
#
_cell.length_a   1.000
_cell.length_b   1.000
_cell.length_c   1.000
_cell.angle_alpha   90.00
_cell.angle_beta   90.00
_cell.angle_gamma   90.00
#
_symmetry.space_group_name_H-M   'P 1'
#
loop_
_entity.id
_entity.type
_entity.pdbx_description
1 polymer ?
#
loop_
_entity_poly.entity_id
_entity_poly.type
_entity_poly.pdbx_seq_one_letter_code
_entity_poly.pdbx_strand_id
1 'polypeptide(L)'
;MSAAAPPGRADPVVVFYVSGHAFGHASRVIEIINEIHALRPDTTVVVRTGAAKWLFDVTVRGRVEFHPCQCDTGVVQRDSLNLDITDTIARAWDFTSRLDDLADAEAAFLRASGATLVVGDIPPLAFAAAHAAGLPSVALGNFTWDWIYAAYREAIGAAPGLLPAIRRAYACATHTLRLPLWGGFEDWASPITDLPFVARHSRRQRDEVRRSLGMADGARVVLTSFGGLGIAGLSLAQLGRLDGYTVVTTGHGLDPQAAVPANVRLLEDREVYALGLRYEDLVRAADVVVTKPGYGIIAECLANGAAMLYTSRGRFAEYDVLVAGMPRILRCRFVGHDDLFAGRWQAHLDAVLDQPPPPEHPPTDGASHAARFLLSLA
;
A
#
# COMPACT_ATOMS: atom_id res chain seq x y z
N MET A 1 27.22 9.53 46.57
CA MET A 1 26.59 10.61 45.77
C MET A 1 26.07 9.95 44.50
N SER A 2 24.75 9.69 44.48
CA SER A 2 24.09 9.09 43.31
C SER A 2 23.95 10.19 42.25
N ALA A 3 24.51 9.98 41.06
CA ALA A 3 24.33 10.87 39.93
C ALA A 3 22.86 10.80 39.51
N ALA A 4 22.16 11.92 39.58
CA ALA A 4 20.81 12.02 39.04
C ALA A 4 20.84 11.68 37.53
N ALA A 5 19.93 10.79 37.11
CA ALA A 5 19.71 10.53 35.69
C ALA A 5 19.39 11.87 34.98
N PRO A 6 19.84 12.07 33.72
CA PRO A 6 19.49 13.27 32.98
C PRO A 6 17.96 13.37 32.87
N PRO A 7 17.40 14.60 32.85
CA PRO A 7 15.94 14.77 32.69
C PRO A 7 15.48 14.05 31.48
N GLY A 8 14.49 13.16 31.66
CA GLY A 8 13.96 12.31 30.62
C GLY A 8 13.51 13.16 29.42
N ARG A 9 14.02 12.81 28.21
CA ARG A 9 13.49 13.32 26.95
C ARG A 9 12.01 12.97 26.94
N ALA A 10 11.14 13.95 26.69
CA ALA A 10 9.71 13.68 26.56
C ALA A 10 9.50 12.55 25.54
N ASP A 11 8.50 11.71 25.76
CA ASP A 11 8.23 10.62 24.83
C ASP A 11 7.93 11.19 23.44
N PRO A 12 8.50 10.60 22.37
CA PRO A 12 8.33 11.13 21.02
C PRO A 12 6.87 11.02 20.58
N VAL A 13 6.41 12.05 19.90
CA VAL A 13 5.11 12.09 19.23
C VAL A 13 5.36 12.09 17.71
N VAL A 14 5.10 10.97 17.06
CA VAL A 14 5.27 10.80 15.62
C VAL A 14 3.92 10.90 14.92
N VAL A 15 3.78 11.88 14.03
CA VAL A 15 2.53 12.11 13.28
C VAL A 15 2.68 11.60 11.86
N PHE A 16 1.86 10.61 11.49
CA PHE A 16 1.81 10.04 10.15
C PHE A 16 0.70 10.67 9.33
N TYR A 17 1.04 11.32 8.23
CA TYR A 17 0.11 11.70 7.17
C TYR A 17 0.12 10.61 6.11
N VAL A 18 -1.02 9.93 5.95
CA VAL A 18 -1.12 8.76 5.07
C VAL A 18 -2.12 9.03 3.97
N SER A 19 -1.73 8.83 2.72
CA SER A 19 -2.66 8.92 1.59
C SER A 19 -3.87 8.02 1.81
N GLY A 20 -5.07 8.58 1.65
CA GLY A 20 -6.32 7.83 1.70
C GLY A 20 -6.60 6.98 0.46
N HIS A 21 -5.67 7.04 -0.53
CA HIS A 21 -5.84 6.36 -1.80
C HIS A 21 -5.53 4.85 -1.68
N ALA A 22 -6.57 4.02 -1.74
CA ALA A 22 -6.51 2.56 -1.63
C ALA A 22 -5.89 2.06 -0.29
N PHE A 23 -5.80 0.74 -0.13
CA PHE A 23 -5.30 0.14 1.13
C PHE A 23 -3.77 0.09 1.24
N GLY A 24 -3.05 0.23 0.12
CA GLY A 24 -1.60 0.00 0.06
C GLY A 24 -0.79 0.93 0.97
N HIS A 25 -1.12 2.23 0.97
CA HIS A 25 -0.45 3.22 1.83
C HIS A 25 -0.68 2.92 3.32
N ALA A 26 -1.94 2.76 3.71
CA ALA A 26 -2.29 2.45 5.09
C ALA A 26 -1.65 1.14 5.57
N SER A 27 -1.70 0.07 4.76
CA SER A 27 -1.13 -1.24 5.13
C SER A 27 0.37 -1.17 5.41
N ARG A 28 1.15 -0.49 4.57
CA ARG A 28 2.60 -0.39 4.81
C ARG A 28 2.96 0.52 5.97
N VAL A 29 2.23 1.63 6.15
CA VAL A 29 2.44 2.51 7.31
C VAL A 29 2.11 1.79 8.61
N ILE A 30 1.06 0.98 8.64
CA ILE A 30 0.70 0.16 9.80
C ILE A 30 1.84 -0.78 10.19
N GLU A 31 2.52 -1.43 9.23
CA GLU A 31 3.66 -2.28 9.58
C GLU A 31 4.83 -1.49 10.18
N ILE A 32 5.09 -0.27 9.68
CA ILE A 32 6.10 0.62 10.27
C ILE A 32 5.69 1.04 11.69
N ILE A 33 4.43 1.39 11.91
CA ILE A 33 3.89 1.71 13.24
C ILE A 33 4.03 0.51 14.19
N ASN A 34 3.73 -0.69 13.71
CA ASN A 34 3.88 -1.92 14.49
C ASN A 34 5.34 -2.16 14.92
N GLU A 35 6.30 -1.85 14.05
CA GLU A 35 7.73 -1.95 14.37
C GLU A 35 8.19 -0.82 15.33
N ILE A 36 7.65 0.40 15.19
CA ILE A 36 7.89 1.48 16.15
C ILE A 36 7.45 1.06 17.55
N HIS A 37 6.23 0.54 17.71
CA HIS A 37 5.73 0.08 19.01
C HIS A 37 6.50 -1.13 19.56
N ALA A 38 7.01 -2.01 18.69
CA ALA A 38 7.85 -3.13 19.10
C ALA A 38 9.21 -2.67 19.63
N LEU A 39 9.80 -1.60 19.05
CA LEU A 39 11.10 -1.05 19.43
C LEU A 39 10.99 -0.06 20.59
N ARG A 40 9.95 0.75 20.62
CA ARG A 40 9.71 1.79 21.63
C ARG A 40 8.21 1.91 21.94
N PRO A 41 7.69 1.11 22.89
CA PRO A 41 6.25 1.04 23.21
C PRO A 41 5.63 2.36 23.67
N ASP A 42 6.43 3.24 24.29
CA ASP A 42 5.99 4.53 24.83
C ASP A 42 5.89 5.65 23.78
N THR A 43 6.19 5.34 22.51
CA THR A 43 6.03 6.31 21.41
C THR A 43 4.55 6.60 21.18
N THR A 44 4.15 7.87 21.27
CA THR A 44 2.83 8.31 20.84
C THR A 44 2.80 8.38 19.31
N VAL A 45 1.88 7.64 18.71
CA VAL A 45 1.65 7.64 17.25
C VAL A 45 0.30 8.25 16.94
N VAL A 46 0.32 9.32 16.15
CA VAL A 46 -0.87 10.00 15.64
C VAL A 46 -0.98 9.73 14.14
N VAL A 47 -2.18 9.39 13.66
CA VAL A 47 -2.43 9.13 12.24
C VAL A 47 -3.44 10.12 11.69
N ARG A 48 -3.04 10.83 10.63
CA ARG A 48 -3.85 11.76 9.83
C ARG A 48 -4.10 11.12 8.47
N THR A 49 -5.32 10.70 8.16
CA THR A 49 -5.63 10.00 6.91
C THR A 49 -7.12 10.02 6.58
N GLY A 50 -7.44 9.92 5.29
CA GLY A 50 -8.78 9.58 4.79
C GLY A 50 -9.01 8.08 4.62
N ALA A 51 -8.03 7.22 4.94
CA ALA A 51 -8.18 5.77 4.87
C ALA A 51 -9.16 5.24 5.93
N ALA A 52 -9.74 4.08 5.67
CA ALA A 52 -10.74 3.48 6.56
C ALA A 52 -10.15 3.15 7.94
N LYS A 53 -10.74 3.72 9.00
CA LYS A 53 -10.29 3.54 10.40
C LYS A 53 -10.22 2.07 10.82
N TRP A 54 -11.18 1.26 10.38
CA TRP A 54 -11.26 -0.16 10.75
C TRP A 54 -9.96 -0.92 10.42
N LEU A 55 -9.25 -0.54 9.34
CA LEU A 55 -7.98 -1.18 8.97
C LEU A 55 -6.92 -0.98 10.07
N PHE A 56 -6.85 0.21 10.65
CA PHE A 56 -5.96 0.50 11.78
C PHE A 56 -6.42 -0.25 13.04
N ASP A 57 -7.72 -0.26 13.33
CA ASP A 57 -8.28 -0.90 14.52
C ASP A 57 -7.98 -2.42 14.57
N VAL A 58 -7.96 -3.09 13.41
CA VAL A 58 -7.76 -4.56 13.36
C VAL A 58 -6.31 -4.99 13.11
N THR A 59 -5.44 -4.08 12.63
CA THR A 59 -4.09 -4.47 12.21
C THR A 59 -2.95 -3.81 12.99
N VAL A 60 -3.18 -2.66 13.63
CA VAL A 60 -2.21 -2.05 14.53
C VAL A 60 -2.12 -2.85 15.83
N ARG A 61 -0.89 -3.12 16.29
CA ARG A 61 -0.62 -3.93 17.50
C ARG A 61 -0.45 -3.09 18.77
N GLY A 62 -0.32 -1.78 18.61
CA GLY A 62 -0.18 -0.81 19.71
C GLY A 62 -1.34 0.17 19.72
N ARG A 63 -1.13 1.33 20.33
CA ARG A 63 -2.12 2.41 20.38
C ARG A 63 -1.79 3.45 19.33
N VAL A 64 -2.82 3.87 18.58
CA VAL A 64 -2.72 5.03 17.69
C VAL A 64 -3.87 6.00 17.97
N GLU A 65 -3.57 7.27 17.86
CA GLU A 65 -4.57 8.33 17.85
C GLU A 65 -4.96 8.58 16.40
N PHE A 66 -6.18 8.18 16.03
CA PHE A 66 -6.67 8.28 14.66
C PHE A 66 -7.51 9.55 14.48
N HIS A 67 -7.06 10.42 13.59
CA HIS A 67 -7.74 11.66 13.24
C HIS A 67 -8.03 11.70 11.74
N PRO A 68 -9.30 11.63 11.31
CA PRO A 68 -9.66 11.71 9.90
C PRO A 68 -9.14 13.01 9.27
N CYS A 69 -8.51 12.88 8.10
CA CYS A 69 -7.98 14.01 7.34
C CYS A 69 -7.89 13.66 5.85
N GLN A 70 -8.38 14.52 5.00
CA GLN A 70 -8.04 14.43 3.59
C GLN A 70 -6.66 15.05 3.37
N CYS A 71 -5.64 14.21 3.26
CA CYS A 71 -4.24 14.65 3.14
C CYS A 71 -3.82 14.89 1.68
N ASP A 72 -4.50 14.23 0.75
CA ASP A 72 -4.34 14.34 -0.70
C ASP A 72 -5.63 13.87 -1.40
N THR A 73 -5.59 13.78 -2.73
CA THR A 73 -6.74 13.32 -3.53
C THR A 73 -6.48 11.99 -4.24
N GLY A 74 -5.22 11.57 -4.34
CA GLY A 74 -4.88 10.37 -5.09
C GLY A 74 -5.28 10.45 -6.56
N VAL A 75 -5.62 9.31 -7.16
CA VAL A 75 -6.23 9.20 -8.49
C VAL A 75 -7.69 8.72 -8.36
N VAL A 76 -8.57 9.29 -9.18
CA VAL A 76 -9.98 8.87 -9.22
C VAL A 76 -10.11 7.59 -10.01
N GLN A 77 -10.52 6.52 -9.34
CA GLN A 77 -10.70 5.19 -9.94
C GLN A 77 -12.20 4.90 -10.13
N ARG A 78 -12.56 4.37 -11.30
CA ARG A 78 -13.90 3.81 -11.57
C ARG A 78 -13.99 2.36 -11.09
N ASP A 79 -12.90 1.63 -11.27
CA ASP A 79 -12.63 0.28 -10.72
C ASP A 79 -11.12 0.06 -10.58
N SER A 80 -10.68 -1.14 -10.29
CA SER A 80 -9.25 -1.43 -10.08
C SER A 80 -8.38 -1.34 -11.33
N LEU A 81 -8.98 -1.30 -12.53
CA LEU A 81 -8.26 -1.23 -13.81
C LEU A 81 -8.45 0.10 -14.53
N ASN A 82 -9.51 0.86 -14.20
CA ASN A 82 -9.90 2.07 -14.90
C ASN A 82 -9.89 3.29 -13.99
N LEU A 83 -9.33 4.39 -14.50
CA LEU A 83 -9.29 5.66 -13.79
C LEU A 83 -9.87 6.80 -14.63
N ASP A 84 -10.34 7.86 -13.95
CA ASP A 84 -10.79 9.10 -14.54
C ASP A 84 -9.68 10.15 -14.43
N ILE A 85 -8.94 10.34 -15.52
CA ILE A 85 -7.79 11.25 -15.55
C ILE A 85 -8.23 12.70 -15.39
N THR A 86 -9.33 13.09 -16.04
CA THR A 86 -9.83 14.47 -16.02
C THR A 86 -10.26 14.85 -14.61
N ASP A 87 -11.07 14.01 -13.95
CA ASP A 87 -11.52 14.23 -12.58
C ASP A 87 -10.35 14.15 -11.59
N THR A 88 -9.37 13.28 -11.85
CA THR A 88 -8.12 13.19 -11.05
C THR A 88 -7.40 14.55 -11.02
N ILE A 89 -7.12 15.14 -12.17
CA ILE A 89 -6.39 16.41 -12.23
C ILE A 89 -7.22 17.57 -11.69
N ALA A 90 -8.53 17.59 -11.95
CA ALA A 90 -9.42 18.62 -11.42
C ALA A 90 -9.44 18.62 -9.89
N ARG A 91 -9.60 17.45 -9.24
CA ARG A 91 -9.59 17.32 -7.78
C ARG A 91 -8.21 17.61 -7.18
N ALA A 92 -7.16 17.15 -7.84
CA ALA A 92 -5.80 17.44 -7.39
C ALA A 92 -5.51 18.92 -7.39
N TRP A 93 -5.97 19.65 -8.42
CA TRP A 93 -5.82 21.10 -8.50
C TRP A 93 -6.67 21.83 -7.46
N ASP A 94 -7.95 21.48 -7.29
CA ASP A 94 -8.82 22.07 -6.27
C ASP A 94 -8.21 21.93 -4.86
N PHE A 95 -7.68 20.78 -4.53
CA PHE A 95 -7.01 20.54 -3.24
C PHE A 95 -5.70 21.33 -3.13
N THR A 96 -4.85 21.25 -4.14
CA THR A 96 -3.49 21.81 -4.10
C THR A 96 -3.50 23.34 -4.18
N SER A 97 -4.51 23.94 -4.80
CA SER A 97 -4.66 25.42 -4.83
C SER A 97 -4.92 26.03 -3.45
N ARG A 98 -5.33 25.24 -2.46
CA ARG A 98 -5.56 25.63 -1.06
C ARG A 98 -4.49 25.08 -0.11
N LEU A 99 -3.37 24.59 -0.65
CA LEU A 99 -2.38 23.84 0.13
C LEU A 99 -1.76 24.67 1.25
N ASP A 100 -1.53 25.95 1.03
CA ASP A 100 -0.93 26.86 2.03
C ASP A 100 -1.90 27.05 3.22
N ASP A 101 -3.18 27.30 2.98
CA ASP A 101 -4.19 27.43 4.04
C ASP A 101 -4.36 26.11 4.83
N LEU A 102 -4.35 24.98 4.12
CA LEU A 102 -4.41 23.66 4.73
C LEU A 102 -3.16 23.38 5.57
N ALA A 103 -1.99 23.77 5.10
CA ALA A 103 -0.74 23.59 5.81
C ALA A 103 -0.69 24.40 7.11
N ASP A 104 -1.22 25.64 7.11
CA ASP A 104 -1.31 26.46 8.33
C ASP A 104 -2.24 25.84 9.37
N ALA A 105 -3.40 25.32 8.94
CA ALA A 105 -4.33 24.62 9.83
C ALA A 105 -3.71 23.34 10.42
N GLU A 106 -3.03 22.54 9.60
CA GLU A 106 -2.34 21.33 10.06
C GLU A 106 -1.11 21.66 10.93
N ALA A 107 -0.40 22.77 10.69
CA ALA A 107 0.67 23.22 11.54
C ALA A 107 0.18 23.55 12.97
N ALA A 108 -1.01 24.17 13.09
CA ALA A 108 -1.64 24.39 14.39
C ALA A 108 -1.97 23.06 15.10
N PHE A 109 -2.50 22.06 14.35
CA PHE A 109 -2.74 20.72 14.87
C PHE A 109 -1.44 20.05 15.35
N LEU A 110 -0.37 20.10 14.56
CA LEU A 110 0.93 19.51 14.88
C LEU A 110 1.51 20.10 16.17
N ARG A 111 1.44 21.42 16.34
CA ARG A 111 1.88 22.08 17.60
C ARG A 111 1.03 21.67 18.79
N ALA A 112 -0.29 21.61 18.63
CA ALA A 112 -1.22 21.23 19.68
C ALA A 112 -1.06 19.75 20.12
N SER A 113 -0.71 18.86 19.19
CA SER A 113 -0.44 17.45 19.49
C SER A 113 0.94 17.21 20.12
N GLY A 114 1.80 18.21 20.23
CA GLY A 114 3.16 18.06 20.71
C GLY A 114 4.06 17.25 19.76
N ALA A 115 3.76 17.26 18.46
CA ALA A 115 4.51 16.50 17.45
C ALA A 115 6.02 16.79 17.52
N THR A 116 6.83 15.73 17.46
CA THR A 116 8.30 15.82 17.38
C THR A 116 8.81 15.46 16.00
N LEU A 117 8.07 14.65 15.26
CA LEU A 117 8.41 14.21 13.90
C LEU A 117 7.13 14.04 13.07
N VAL A 118 7.19 14.46 11.80
CA VAL A 118 6.14 14.22 10.81
C VAL A 118 6.62 13.19 9.78
N VAL A 119 5.78 12.22 9.44
CA VAL A 119 6.04 11.24 8.39
C VAL A 119 4.93 11.31 7.34
N GLY A 120 5.27 11.53 6.09
CA GLY A 120 4.32 11.59 4.98
C GLY A 120 4.47 10.39 4.02
N ASP A 121 3.44 9.57 3.90
CA ASP A 121 3.31 8.51 2.91
C ASP A 121 2.17 8.84 1.92
N ILE A 122 2.34 9.62 1.01
CA ILE A 122 3.27 10.61 0.42
C ILE A 122 2.51 11.92 0.15
N PRO A 123 1.52 12.36 1.01
CA PRO A 123 0.79 13.59 0.79
C PRO A 123 1.71 14.81 0.85
N PRO A 124 1.69 15.73 -0.14
CA PRO A 124 2.45 16.97 -0.10
C PRO A 124 2.12 17.84 1.13
N LEU A 125 0.88 17.80 1.60
CA LEU A 125 0.41 18.52 2.78
C LEU A 125 1.24 18.22 4.03
N ALA A 126 1.70 17.00 4.21
CA ALA A 126 2.52 16.61 5.36
C ALA A 126 3.78 17.47 5.51
N PHE A 127 4.46 17.72 4.40
CA PHE A 127 5.75 18.44 4.38
C PHE A 127 5.55 19.95 4.48
N ALA A 128 4.53 20.49 3.81
CA ALA A 128 4.16 21.88 3.95
C ALA A 128 3.74 22.22 5.40
N ALA A 129 2.92 21.37 6.02
CA ALA A 129 2.47 21.52 7.41
C ALA A 129 3.63 21.39 8.41
N ALA A 130 4.51 20.42 8.22
CA ALA A 130 5.69 20.24 9.08
C ALA A 130 6.61 21.46 9.00
N HIS A 131 6.86 21.97 7.79
CA HIS A 131 7.66 23.18 7.58
C HIS A 131 7.04 24.40 8.29
N ALA A 132 5.73 24.63 8.10
CA ALA A 132 5.00 25.72 8.76
C ALA A 132 4.97 25.56 10.30
N ALA A 133 5.05 24.33 10.81
CA ALA A 133 5.14 24.04 12.23
C ALA A 133 6.58 24.14 12.81
N GLY A 134 7.61 24.20 11.94
CA GLY A 134 9.02 24.18 12.34
C GLY A 134 9.50 22.79 12.78
N LEU A 135 8.90 21.72 12.25
CA LEU A 135 9.18 20.33 12.63
C LEU A 135 9.97 19.60 11.54
N PRO A 136 10.84 18.64 11.91
CA PRO A 136 11.44 17.72 10.94
C PRO A 136 10.36 16.84 10.31
N SER A 137 10.59 16.49 9.02
CA SER A 137 9.67 15.62 8.29
C SER A 137 10.38 14.60 7.43
N VAL A 138 9.79 13.42 7.30
CA VAL A 138 10.32 12.31 6.51
C VAL A 138 9.30 11.93 5.43
N ALA A 139 9.72 12.05 4.17
CA ALA A 139 8.96 11.49 3.05
C ALA A 139 9.21 9.98 2.98
N LEU A 140 8.13 9.20 2.84
CA LEU A 140 8.18 7.75 2.68
C LEU A 140 7.36 7.36 1.46
N GLY A 141 7.92 6.65 0.50
CA GLY A 141 7.12 6.20 -0.64
C GLY A 141 7.89 5.50 -1.75
N ASN A 142 7.11 4.95 -2.68
CA ASN A 142 7.59 4.39 -3.94
C ASN A 142 7.47 5.40 -5.10
N PHE A 143 6.64 6.41 -4.94
CA PHE A 143 6.37 7.40 -5.98
C PHE A 143 6.02 8.75 -5.37
N THR A 144 6.00 9.79 -6.21
CA THR A 144 5.54 11.13 -5.86
C THR A 144 4.30 11.51 -6.68
N TRP A 145 3.40 12.31 -6.12
CA TRP A 145 2.18 12.70 -6.85
C TRP A 145 2.46 13.57 -8.07
N ASP A 146 3.50 14.39 -8.04
CA ASP A 146 3.87 15.19 -9.23
C ASP A 146 4.35 14.30 -10.39
N TRP A 147 5.05 13.20 -10.10
CA TRP A 147 5.43 12.21 -11.11
C TRP A 147 4.22 11.48 -11.68
N ILE A 148 3.27 11.06 -10.84
CA ILE A 148 2.01 10.42 -11.28
C ILE A 148 1.22 11.37 -12.18
N TYR A 149 1.00 12.61 -11.73
CA TYR A 149 0.18 13.56 -12.49
C TYR A 149 0.87 14.06 -13.77
N ALA A 150 2.19 14.16 -13.79
CA ALA A 150 2.95 14.53 -14.99
C ALA A 150 2.78 13.53 -16.15
N ALA A 151 2.46 12.27 -15.85
CA ALA A 151 2.18 11.25 -16.87
C ALA A 151 0.85 11.53 -17.62
N TYR A 152 -0.04 12.33 -17.07
CA TYR A 152 -1.35 12.66 -17.66
C TYR A 152 -1.28 13.94 -18.51
N ARG A 153 -0.41 13.93 -19.54
CA ARG A 153 0.00 15.10 -20.34
C ARG A 153 -1.15 15.94 -20.91
N GLU A 154 -2.22 15.30 -21.34
CA GLU A 154 -3.38 15.96 -21.94
C GLU A 154 -4.20 16.74 -20.89
N ALA A 155 -4.37 16.17 -19.69
CA ALA A 155 -5.18 16.76 -18.64
C ALA A 155 -4.41 17.80 -17.80
N ILE A 156 -3.09 17.59 -17.61
CA ILE A 156 -2.26 18.48 -16.76
C ILE A 156 -2.19 19.92 -17.28
N GLY A 157 -2.37 20.12 -18.60
CA GLY A 157 -2.42 21.45 -19.20
C GLY A 157 -3.55 22.33 -18.66
N ALA A 158 -4.63 21.75 -18.14
CA ALA A 158 -5.73 22.48 -17.50
C ALA A 158 -5.39 22.96 -16.06
N ALA A 159 -4.28 22.48 -15.48
CA ALA A 159 -3.84 22.83 -14.13
C ALA A 159 -2.33 23.16 -14.07
N PRO A 160 -1.86 24.21 -14.74
CA PRO A 160 -0.42 24.48 -14.90
C PRO A 160 0.30 24.76 -13.57
N GLY A 161 -0.43 25.18 -12.54
CA GLY A 161 0.09 25.41 -11.19
C GLY A 161 0.25 24.16 -10.33
N LEU A 162 -0.36 23.02 -10.71
CA LEU A 162 -0.45 21.81 -9.88
C LEU A 162 0.93 21.22 -9.57
N LEU A 163 1.71 20.88 -10.60
CA LEU A 163 3.03 20.27 -10.40
C LEU A 163 4.00 21.19 -9.65
N PRO A 164 4.12 22.48 -9.98
CA PRO A 164 4.94 23.39 -9.19
C PRO A 164 4.56 23.50 -7.73
N ALA A 165 3.27 23.51 -7.40
CA ALA A 165 2.81 23.58 -6.01
C ALA A 165 3.15 22.30 -5.22
N ILE A 166 2.94 21.11 -5.80
CA ILE A 166 3.31 19.83 -5.20
C ILE A 166 4.83 19.78 -4.96
N ARG A 167 5.65 20.15 -5.94
CA ARG A 167 7.11 20.14 -5.82
C ARG A 167 7.63 21.11 -4.76
N ARG A 168 7.03 22.29 -4.61
CA ARG A 168 7.37 23.20 -3.52
C ARG A 168 7.10 22.59 -2.15
N ALA A 169 5.98 21.88 -1.99
CA ALA A 169 5.67 21.19 -0.73
C ALA A 169 6.65 20.06 -0.46
N TYR A 170 7.00 19.25 -1.45
CA TYR A 170 7.99 18.18 -1.32
C TYR A 170 9.38 18.70 -1.00
N ALA A 171 9.76 19.86 -1.50
CA ALA A 171 11.04 20.50 -1.16
C ALA A 171 11.17 20.86 0.32
N CYS A 172 10.08 20.86 1.08
CA CYS A 172 10.07 21.06 2.54
C CYS A 172 10.41 19.79 3.34
N ALA A 173 10.44 18.61 2.72
CA ALA A 173 10.83 17.38 3.40
C ALA A 173 12.31 17.44 3.85
N THR A 174 12.59 17.05 5.11
CA THR A 174 13.96 17.09 5.65
C THR A 174 14.74 15.83 5.35
N HIS A 175 14.06 14.69 5.22
CA HIS A 175 14.63 13.38 4.86
C HIS A 175 13.67 12.60 3.97
N THR A 176 14.20 11.58 3.27
CA THR A 176 13.41 10.70 2.41
C THR A 176 13.80 9.25 2.61
N LEU A 177 12.81 8.42 2.84
CA LEU A 177 12.89 6.96 2.84
C LEU A 177 12.25 6.45 1.55
N ARG A 178 13.09 6.06 0.59
CA ARG A 178 12.64 5.63 -0.73
C ARG A 178 12.50 4.12 -0.78
N LEU A 179 11.32 3.65 -1.17
CA LEU A 179 11.00 2.23 -1.30
C LEU A 179 11.31 1.71 -2.71
N PRO A 180 11.53 0.40 -2.89
CA PRO A 180 11.90 -0.19 -4.18
C PRO A 180 10.87 0.01 -5.29
N LEU A 181 11.30 -0.15 -6.55
CA LEU A 181 10.51 0.05 -7.76
C LEU A 181 9.92 1.48 -7.86
N TRP A 182 10.71 2.46 -7.49
CA TRP A 182 10.29 3.85 -7.33
C TRP A 182 10.17 4.63 -8.66
N GLY A 183 9.46 5.77 -8.59
CA GLY A 183 9.42 6.82 -9.61
C GLY A 183 9.18 8.20 -9.01
N GLY A 184 9.78 9.24 -9.60
CA GLY A 184 9.57 10.64 -9.21
C GLY A 184 10.51 11.16 -8.13
N PHE A 185 11.61 10.47 -7.83
CA PHE A 185 12.62 10.91 -6.87
C PHE A 185 13.92 11.37 -7.53
N GLU A 186 13.95 11.56 -8.85
CA GLU A 186 15.14 11.90 -9.63
C GLU A 186 15.73 13.26 -9.22
N ASP A 187 14.86 14.27 -9.02
CA ASP A 187 15.23 15.64 -8.65
C ASP A 187 14.85 15.98 -7.20
N TRP A 188 14.86 14.98 -6.32
CA TRP A 188 14.42 15.14 -4.94
C TRP A 188 15.45 15.92 -4.09
N ALA A 189 15.01 16.94 -3.38
CA ALA A 189 15.90 17.88 -2.70
C ALA A 189 16.50 17.37 -1.39
N SER A 190 15.77 16.58 -0.60
CA SER A 190 16.25 16.08 0.69
C SER A 190 17.10 14.82 0.55
N PRO A 191 17.98 14.52 1.54
CA PRO A 191 18.76 13.29 1.55
C PRO A 191 17.87 12.05 1.43
N ILE A 192 18.22 11.14 0.52
CA ILE A 192 17.47 9.90 0.27
C ILE A 192 18.19 8.73 0.93
N THR A 193 17.43 7.91 1.66
CA THR A 193 17.85 6.59 2.14
C THR A 193 16.97 5.54 1.48
N ASP A 194 17.57 4.63 0.72
CA ASP A 194 16.86 3.50 0.13
C ASP A 194 16.56 2.45 1.19
N LEU A 195 15.32 2.00 1.22
CA LEU A 195 14.85 0.95 2.11
C LEU A 195 14.62 -0.37 1.38
N PRO A 196 14.66 -1.50 2.09
CA PRO A 196 14.05 -2.74 1.63
C PRO A 196 12.54 -2.61 1.39
N PHE A 197 11.93 -3.63 0.78
CA PHE A 197 10.48 -3.68 0.68
C PHE A 197 9.82 -3.65 2.06
N VAL A 198 8.78 -2.82 2.21
CA VAL A 198 7.87 -2.89 3.36
C VAL A 198 6.73 -3.83 3.00
N ALA A 199 6.65 -4.96 3.67
CA ALA A 199 5.65 -5.98 3.41
C ALA A 199 5.05 -6.53 4.70
N ARG A 200 3.80 -6.96 4.63
CA ARG A 200 3.17 -7.74 5.70
C ARG A 200 3.61 -9.20 5.56
N HIS A 201 4.10 -9.78 6.63
CA HIS A 201 4.49 -11.19 6.70
C HIS A 201 3.45 -11.98 7.46
N SER A 202 2.97 -13.06 6.86
CA SER A 202 2.17 -14.03 7.59
C SER A 202 2.99 -14.65 8.72
N ARG A 203 2.41 -14.72 9.90
CA ARG A 203 2.98 -15.39 11.07
C ARG A 203 2.58 -16.86 11.17
N ARG A 204 1.74 -17.32 10.21
CA ARG A 204 1.23 -18.69 10.15
C ARG A 204 1.90 -19.48 9.04
N GLN A 205 1.96 -20.78 9.22
CA GLN A 205 2.42 -21.67 8.17
C GLN A 205 1.35 -21.83 7.09
N ARG A 206 1.77 -22.01 5.84
CA ARG A 206 0.89 -22.14 4.68
C ARG A 206 -0.23 -23.17 4.90
N ASP A 207 0.14 -24.37 5.36
CA ASP A 207 -0.81 -25.48 5.55
C ASP A 207 -1.76 -25.24 6.72
N GLU A 208 -1.33 -24.48 7.73
CA GLU A 208 -2.22 -24.04 8.83
C GLU A 208 -3.32 -23.13 8.32
N VAL A 209 -2.95 -22.12 7.50
CA VAL A 209 -3.92 -21.21 6.90
C VAL A 209 -4.88 -21.96 5.98
N ARG A 210 -4.36 -22.84 5.13
CA ARG A 210 -5.19 -23.68 4.23
C ARG A 210 -6.20 -24.52 4.99
N ARG A 211 -5.80 -25.16 6.07
CA ARG A 211 -6.71 -25.92 6.95
C ARG A 211 -7.77 -25.03 7.61
N SER A 212 -7.39 -23.84 8.08
CA SER A 212 -8.33 -22.86 8.65
C SER A 212 -9.39 -22.42 7.63
N LEU A 213 -9.06 -22.44 6.34
CA LEU A 213 -9.97 -22.14 5.23
C LEU A 213 -10.73 -23.37 4.69
N GLY A 214 -10.60 -24.53 5.35
CA GLY A 214 -11.27 -25.77 4.95
C GLY A 214 -10.77 -26.36 3.63
N MET A 215 -9.51 -26.12 3.29
CA MET A 215 -8.91 -26.67 2.06
C MET A 215 -8.34 -28.06 2.29
N ALA A 216 -8.35 -28.87 1.24
CA ALA A 216 -7.71 -30.19 1.25
C ALA A 216 -6.18 -30.06 1.31
N ASP A 217 -5.53 -31.06 1.91
CA ASP A 217 -4.07 -31.15 1.92
C ASP A 217 -3.55 -31.25 0.46
N GLY A 218 -2.50 -30.49 0.15
CA GLY A 218 -1.91 -30.45 -1.19
C GLY A 218 -2.71 -29.67 -2.23
N ALA A 219 -3.81 -28.99 -1.85
CA ALA A 219 -4.58 -28.16 -2.77
C ALA A 219 -3.70 -27.07 -3.41
N ARG A 220 -3.82 -26.89 -4.71
CA ARG A 220 -3.28 -25.69 -5.40
C ARG A 220 -4.24 -24.52 -5.18
N VAL A 221 -3.72 -23.41 -4.67
CA VAL A 221 -4.54 -22.27 -4.23
C VAL A 221 -4.25 -21.04 -5.07
N VAL A 222 -5.30 -20.46 -5.61
CA VAL A 222 -5.29 -19.18 -6.33
C VAL A 222 -6.04 -18.15 -5.49
N LEU A 223 -5.38 -17.03 -5.17
CA LEU A 223 -6.03 -15.86 -4.56
C LEU A 223 -6.33 -14.82 -5.64
N THR A 224 -7.59 -14.42 -5.80
CA THR A 224 -7.93 -13.25 -6.62
C THR A 224 -7.96 -12.00 -5.75
N SER A 225 -7.16 -11.00 -6.10
CA SER A 225 -6.99 -9.79 -5.30
C SER A 225 -6.91 -8.54 -6.18
N PHE A 226 -8.02 -7.88 -6.37
CA PHE A 226 -8.10 -6.64 -7.14
C PHE A 226 -8.30 -5.38 -6.27
N GLY A 227 -8.02 -5.50 -4.97
CA GLY A 227 -8.22 -4.42 -3.99
C GLY A 227 -9.70 -4.18 -3.67
N GLY A 228 -9.99 -3.16 -2.84
CA GLY A 228 -11.34 -2.91 -2.33
C GLY A 228 -12.40 -2.51 -3.36
N LEU A 229 -11.99 -2.12 -4.57
CA LEU A 229 -12.91 -1.78 -5.67
C LEU A 229 -13.29 -2.98 -6.53
N GLY A 230 -12.56 -4.10 -6.43
CA GLY A 230 -12.75 -5.26 -7.31
C GLY A 230 -12.53 -4.94 -8.80
N ILE A 231 -13.02 -5.81 -9.66
CA ILE A 231 -13.08 -5.58 -11.12
C ILE A 231 -14.46 -5.98 -11.67
N ALA A 232 -15.01 -5.14 -12.54
CA ALA A 232 -16.23 -5.49 -13.26
C ALA A 232 -15.95 -6.57 -14.33
N GLY A 233 -16.88 -7.49 -14.51
CA GLY A 233 -16.81 -8.50 -15.57
C GLY A 233 -16.20 -9.86 -15.18
N LEU A 234 -15.59 -9.99 -14.00
CA LEU A 234 -15.23 -11.29 -13.45
C LEU A 234 -16.42 -11.89 -12.72
N SER A 235 -16.69 -13.19 -12.92
CA SER A 235 -17.80 -13.88 -12.25
C SER A 235 -17.35 -15.12 -11.48
N LEU A 236 -18.12 -15.52 -10.46
CA LEU A 236 -17.87 -16.76 -9.71
C LEU A 236 -17.89 -17.99 -10.60
N ALA A 237 -18.77 -18.03 -11.61
CA ALA A 237 -18.86 -19.13 -12.55
C ALA A 237 -17.58 -19.29 -13.40
N GLN A 238 -16.90 -18.20 -13.73
CA GLN A 238 -15.60 -18.22 -14.44
C GLN A 238 -14.49 -18.75 -13.51
N LEU A 239 -14.47 -18.33 -12.24
CA LEU A 239 -13.53 -18.83 -11.23
C LEU A 239 -13.71 -20.33 -11.00
N GLY A 240 -14.96 -20.81 -11.03
CA GLY A 240 -15.31 -22.23 -10.88
C GLY A 240 -14.79 -23.16 -11.96
N ARG A 241 -14.30 -22.63 -13.12
CA ARG A 241 -13.78 -23.43 -14.24
C ARG A 241 -12.33 -23.89 -14.07
N LEU A 242 -11.65 -23.47 -13.02
CA LEU A 242 -10.25 -23.84 -12.78
C LEU A 242 -10.15 -25.24 -12.18
N ASP A 243 -9.80 -26.21 -13.00
CA ASP A 243 -9.62 -27.60 -12.57
C ASP A 243 -8.35 -27.77 -11.74
N GLY A 244 -8.47 -28.50 -10.62
CA GLY A 244 -7.36 -28.77 -9.72
C GLY A 244 -6.89 -27.58 -8.86
N TYR A 245 -7.60 -26.43 -8.92
CA TYR A 245 -7.33 -25.26 -8.10
C TYR A 245 -8.49 -24.94 -7.17
N THR A 246 -8.17 -24.57 -5.93
CA THR A 246 -9.09 -23.86 -5.02
C THR A 246 -8.89 -22.37 -5.21
N VAL A 247 -9.95 -21.64 -5.52
CA VAL A 247 -9.90 -20.19 -5.68
C VAL A 247 -10.40 -19.51 -4.42
N VAL A 248 -9.60 -18.61 -3.88
CA VAL A 248 -9.97 -17.72 -2.77
C VAL A 248 -10.22 -16.33 -3.35
N THR A 249 -11.34 -15.71 -2.96
CA THR A 249 -11.68 -14.36 -3.38
C THR A 249 -12.38 -13.60 -2.26
N THR A 250 -12.15 -12.29 -2.16
CA THR A 250 -12.80 -11.41 -1.17
C THR A 250 -14.16 -10.87 -1.63
N GLY A 251 -14.63 -11.27 -2.77
CA GLY A 251 -15.99 -10.91 -3.24
C GLY A 251 -16.16 -9.51 -3.81
N HIS A 252 -15.21 -8.61 -3.66
CA HIS A 252 -15.32 -7.25 -4.17
C HIS A 252 -15.53 -7.23 -5.70
N GLY A 253 -16.61 -6.59 -6.15
CA GLY A 253 -16.98 -6.48 -7.56
C GLY A 253 -17.67 -7.74 -8.14
N LEU A 254 -17.95 -8.77 -7.34
CA LEU A 254 -18.70 -9.96 -7.72
C LEU A 254 -20.18 -9.82 -7.39
N ASP A 255 -21.04 -10.53 -8.13
CA ASP A 255 -22.47 -10.58 -7.83
C ASP A 255 -22.72 -11.37 -6.52
N PRO A 256 -23.26 -10.74 -5.47
CA PRO A 256 -23.49 -11.39 -4.19
C PRO A 256 -24.59 -12.47 -4.22
N GLN A 257 -25.42 -12.49 -5.28
CA GLN A 257 -26.49 -13.49 -5.47
C GLN A 257 -26.04 -14.67 -6.34
N ALA A 258 -24.84 -14.64 -6.93
CA ALA A 258 -24.35 -15.71 -7.77
C ALA A 258 -24.06 -16.97 -6.94
N ALA A 259 -24.37 -18.14 -7.50
CA ALA A 259 -24.02 -19.42 -6.88
C ALA A 259 -22.48 -19.55 -6.79
N VAL A 260 -21.99 -19.93 -5.61
CA VAL A 260 -20.56 -20.14 -5.34
C VAL A 260 -20.17 -21.55 -5.77
N PRO A 261 -19.26 -21.71 -6.76
CA PRO A 261 -18.79 -23.03 -7.19
C PRO A 261 -18.05 -23.77 -6.06
N ALA A 262 -18.05 -25.11 -6.10
CA ALA A 262 -17.49 -25.95 -5.03
C ALA A 262 -15.98 -25.72 -4.77
N ASN A 263 -15.23 -25.34 -5.82
CA ASN A 263 -13.80 -25.02 -5.73
C ASN A 263 -13.51 -23.55 -5.41
N VAL A 264 -14.54 -22.72 -5.16
CA VAL A 264 -14.37 -21.29 -4.81
C VAL A 264 -14.65 -21.09 -3.33
N ARG A 265 -13.80 -20.35 -2.66
CA ARG A 265 -13.96 -19.85 -1.29
C ARG A 265 -14.16 -18.34 -1.37
N LEU A 266 -15.40 -17.91 -1.28
CA LEU A 266 -15.78 -16.49 -1.18
C LEU A 266 -15.67 -16.11 0.30
N LEU A 267 -14.85 -15.12 0.61
CA LEU A 267 -14.61 -14.62 1.97
C LEU A 267 -14.92 -13.12 2.01
N GLU A 268 -15.70 -12.70 2.97
CA GLU A 268 -15.77 -11.28 3.31
C GLU A 268 -14.59 -10.88 4.21
N ASP A 269 -14.16 -9.62 4.15
CA ASP A 269 -13.06 -9.13 4.99
C ASP A 269 -13.29 -9.45 6.47
N ARG A 270 -14.53 -9.30 6.96
CA ARG A 270 -14.90 -9.60 8.35
C ARG A 270 -14.74 -11.09 8.70
N GLU A 271 -15.03 -11.98 7.76
CA GLU A 271 -14.88 -13.43 7.97
C GLU A 271 -13.42 -13.81 8.10
N VAL A 272 -12.53 -13.21 7.29
CA VAL A 272 -11.08 -13.42 7.39
C VAL A 272 -10.61 -13.09 8.81
N TYR A 273 -11.00 -11.92 9.35
CA TYR A 273 -10.61 -11.54 10.72
C TYR A 273 -11.31 -12.39 11.79
N ALA A 274 -12.56 -12.80 11.59
CA ALA A 274 -13.28 -13.68 12.51
C ALA A 274 -12.63 -15.07 12.64
N LEU A 275 -12.01 -15.57 11.57
CA LEU A 275 -11.18 -16.78 11.58
C LEU A 275 -9.80 -16.57 12.24
N GLY A 276 -9.53 -15.37 12.75
CA GLY A 276 -8.22 -14.99 13.29
C GLY A 276 -7.13 -14.92 12.23
N LEU A 277 -7.52 -14.81 10.95
CA LEU A 277 -6.62 -14.64 9.82
C LEU A 277 -6.47 -13.17 9.48
N ARG A 278 -5.45 -12.86 8.70
CA ARG A 278 -5.17 -11.56 8.11
C ARG A 278 -5.01 -11.70 6.60
N TYR A 279 -5.02 -10.60 5.89
CA TYR A 279 -4.90 -10.62 4.44
C TYR A 279 -3.57 -11.26 3.98
N GLU A 280 -2.46 -10.98 4.67
CA GLU A 280 -1.16 -11.58 4.40
C GLU A 280 -1.15 -13.12 4.59
N ASP A 281 -2.05 -13.65 5.42
CA ASP A 281 -2.22 -15.10 5.58
C ASP A 281 -2.87 -15.70 4.33
N LEU A 282 -3.83 -14.99 3.69
CA LEU A 282 -4.41 -15.43 2.42
C LEU A 282 -3.35 -15.45 1.31
N VAL A 283 -2.47 -14.44 1.25
CA VAL A 283 -1.33 -14.42 0.32
C VAL A 283 -0.37 -15.57 0.60
N ARG A 284 -0.10 -15.88 1.89
CA ARG A 284 0.73 -17.02 2.31
C ARG A 284 0.14 -18.35 1.89
N ALA A 285 -1.18 -18.50 1.97
CA ALA A 285 -1.88 -19.72 1.55
C ALA A 285 -1.85 -19.93 0.04
N ALA A 286 -1.78 -18.85 -0.74
CA ALA A 286 -1.84 -18.90 -2.20
C ALA A 286 -0.53 -19.44 -2.81
N ASP A 287 -0.65 -20.22 -3.89
CA ASP A 287 0.44 -20.53 -4.80
C ASP A 287 0.60 -19.43 -5.84
N VAL A 288 -0.53 -18.88 -6.31
CA VAL A 288 -0.57 -17.76 -7.27
C VAL A 288 -1.59 -16.73 -6.81
N VAL A 289 -1.20 -15.45 -6.87
CA VAL A 289 -2.12 -14.32 -6.72
C VAL A 289 -2.46 -13.76 -8.10
N VAL A 290 -3.75 -13.75 -8.45
CA VAL A 290 -4.26 -13.13 -9.68
C VAL A 290 -4.70 -11.70 -9.35
N THR A 291 -4.05 -10.72 -9.96
CA THR A 291 -4.19 -9.33 -9.55
C THR A 291 -3.80 -8.33 -10.66
N LYS A 292 -3.90 -7.06 -10.36
CA LYS A 292 -3.22 -5.96 -11.06
C LYS A 292 -1.89 -5.63 -10.36
N PRO A 293 -0.85 -5.18 -11.06
CA PRO A 293 0.38 -4.72 -10.42
C PRO A 293 0.11 -3.56 -9.45
N GLY A 294 0.77 -3.62 -8.30
CA GLY A 294 0.72 -2.59 -7.27
C GLY A 294 1.83 -2.85 -6.25
N TYR A 295 2.38 -1.80 -5.66
CA TYR A 295 3.53 -1.91 -4.74
C TYR A 295 3.28 -2.85 -3.56
N GLY A 296 2.11 -2.73 -2.92
CA GLY A 296 1.78 -3.54 -1.74
C GLY A 296 1.68 -5.03 -2.07
N ILE A 297 0.89 -5.40 -3.09
CA ILE A 297 0.70 -6.82 -3.42
C ILE A 297 1.97 -7.48 -3.98
N ILE A 298 2.83 -6.74 -4.67
CA ILE A 298 4.14 -7.23 -5.10
C ILE A 298 5.01 -7.55 -3.88
N ALA A 299 5.11 -6.62 -2.93
CA ALA A 299 5.85 -6.82 -1.69
C ALA A 299 5.31 -7.99 -0.87
N GLU A 300 4.00 -8.14 -0.78
CA GLU A 300 3.35 -9.24 -0.05
C GLU A 300 3.54 -10.60 -0.73
N CYS A 301 3.46 -10.67 -2.07
CA CYS A 301 3.78 -11.91 -2.80
C CYS A 301 5.24 -12.32 -2.57
N LEU A 302 6.16 -11.35 -2.62
CA LEU A 302 7.58 -11.58 -2.34
C LEU A 302 7.80 -12.10 -0.92
N ALA A 303 7.20 -11.45 0.10
CA ALA A 303 7.38 -11.80 1.51
C ALA A 303 6.75 -13.14 1.89
N ASN A 304 5.67 -13.55 1.22
CA ASN A 304 4.90 -14.74 1.56
C ASN A 304 5.09 -15.91 0.57
N GLY A 305 5.89 -15.71 -0.47
CA GLY A 305 6.30 -16.77 -1.41
C GLY A 305 5.21 -17.21 -2.39
N ALA A 306 4.31 -16.28 -2.80
CA ALA A 306 3.32 -16.50 -3.84
C ALA A 306 3.83 -16.02 -5.21
N ALA A 307 3.53 -16.76 -6.28
CA ALA A 307 3.72 -16.27 -7.64
C ALA A 307 2.59 -15.28 -8.01
N MET A 308 2.78 -14.50 -9.09
CA MET A 308 1.80 -13.52 -9.51
C MET A 308 1.36 -13.73 -10.96
N LEU A 309 0.06 -13.86 -11.18
CA LEU A 309 -0.55 -13.72 -12.50
C LEU A 309 -1.16 -12.32 -12.57
N TYR A 310 -0.62 -11.44 -13.44
CA TYR A 310 -1.02 -10.06 -13.46
C TYR A 310 -1.62 -9.63 -14.80
N THR A 311 -2.51 -8.65 -14.74
CA THR A 311 -3.11 -8.04 -15.94
C THR A 311 -2.74 -6.57 -16.10
N SER A 312 -3.04 -6.00 -17.26
CA SER A 312 -2.85 -4.56 -17.48
C SER A 312 -3.76 -3.74 -16.58
N ARG A 313 -3.27 -2.55 -16.19
CA ARG A 313 -3.96 -1.62 -15.30
C ARG A 313 -4.32 -0.31 -16.01
N GLY A 314 -4.40 -0.32 -17.32
CA GLY A 314 -4.68 0.89 -18.09
C GLY A 314 -3.56 1.94 -17.97
N ARG A 315 -3.93 3.24 -17.80
CA ARG A 315 -3.01 4.39 -17.86
C ARG A 315 -2.44 4.77 -16.48
N PHE A 316 -2.16 3.81 -15.63
CA PHE A 316 -1.49 4.06 -14.34
C PHE A 316 0.00 4.27 -14.56
N ALA A 317 0.52 5.40 -14.09
CA ALA A 317 1.90 5.83 -14.35
C ALA A 317 2.96 4.86 -13.80
N GLU A 318 2.67 4.23 -12.66
CA GLU A 318 3.57 3.26 -12.03
C GLU A 318 3.64 1.90 -12.73
N TYR A 319 2.72 1.60 -13.67
CA TYR A 319 2.59 0.28 -14.27
C TYR A 319 3.89 -0.20 -14.94
N ASP A 320 4.51 0.65 -15.75
CA ASP A 320 5.70 0.27 -16.53
C ASP A 320 6.90 -0.03 -15.61
N VAL A 321 7.08 0.75 -14.54
CA VAL A 321 8.14 0.53 -13.55
C VAL A 321 7.95 -0.80 -12.83
N LEU A 322 6.70 -1.09 -12.42
CA LEU A 322 6.37 -2.35 -11.73
C LEU A 322 6.59 -3.56 -12.63
N VAL A 323 6.07 -3.52 -13.86
CA VAL A 323 6.15 -4.64 -14.80
C VAL A 323 7.59 -4.91 -15.25
N ALA A 324 8.41 -3.86 -15.38
CA ALA A 324 9.83 -4.02 -15.70
C ALA A 324 10.63 -4.64 -14.53
N GLY A 325 10.28 -4.31 -13.29
CA GLY A 325 11.00 -4.78 -12.10
C GLY A 325 10.58 -6.16 -11.59
N MET A 326 9.29 -6.49 -11.67
CA MET A 326 8.73 -7.74 -11.11
C MET A 326 9.45 -9.03 -11.53
N PRO A 327 9.79 -9.27 -12.82
CA PRO A 327 10.40 -10.54 -13.23
C PRO A 327 11.76 -10.83 -12.59
N ARG A 328 12.43 -9.81 -12.09
CA ARG A 328 13.73 -9.96 -11.41
C ARG A 328 13.59 -10.52 -9.99
N ILE A 329 12.45 -10.27 -9.34
CA ILE A 329 12.26 -10.53 -7.90
C ILE A 329 11.13 -11.51 -7.61
N LEU A 330 10.27 -11.83 -8.58
CA LEU A 330 9.06 -12.59 -8.38
C LEU A 330 8.75 -13.46 -9.61
N ARG A 331 8.32 -14.71 -9.41
CA ARG A 331 7.70 -15.49 -10.49
C ARG A 331 6.41 -14.79 -10.88
N CYS A 332 6.34 -14.28 -12.09
CA CYS A 332 5.16 -13.56 -12.55
C CYS A 332 4.90 -13.77 -14.05
N ARG A 333 3.64 -13.67 -14.43
CA ARG A 333 3.19 -13.82 -15.82
C ARG A 333 2.05 -12.84 -16.12
N PHE A 334 2.07 -12.28 -17.29
CA PHE A 334 0.97 -11.46 -17.81
C PHE A 334 -0.20 -12.32 -18.31
N VAL A 335 -1.44 -11.87 -18.02
CA VAL A 335 -2.68 -12.40 -18.61
C VAL A 335 -3.46 -11.24 -19.23
N GLY A 336 -3.84 -11.38 -20.50
CA GLY A 336 -4.66 -10.39 -21.19
C GLY A 336 -6.09 -10.33 -20.64
N HIS A 337 -6.79 -9.22 -20.85
CA HIS A 337 -8.16 -9.04 -20.39
C HIS A 337 -9.12 -10.10 -20.95
N ASP A 338 -8.95 -10.49 -22.23
CA ASP A 338 -9.80 -11.51 -22.87
C ASP A 338 -9.71 -12.87 -22.16
N ASP A 339 -8.51 -13.28 -21.73
CA ASP A 339 -8.32 -14.52 -20.98
C ASP A 339 -8.73 -14.36 -19.52
N LEU A 340 -8.43 -13.20 -18.93
CA LEU A 340 -8.82 -12.89 -17.55
C LEU A 340 -10.33 -12.98 -17.37
N PHE A 341 -11.09 -12.24 -18.18
CA PHE A 341 -12.55 -12.17 -18.09
C PHE A 341 -13.27 -13.40 -18.62
N ALA A 342 -12.63 -14.19 -19.48
CA ALA A 342 -13.18 -15.47 -19.90
C ALA A 342 -12.89 -16.62 -18.91
N GLY A 343 -12.11 -16.39 -17.84
CA GLY A 343 -11.68 -17.42 -16.90
C GLY A 343 -10.68 -18.44 -17.50
N ARG A 344 -9.99 -18.08 -18.58
CA ARG A 344 -9.01 -18.95 -19.23
C ARG A 344 -7.62 -18.85 -18.59
N TRP A 345 -7.52 -19.18 -17.30
CA TRP A 345 -6.31 -18.99 -16.53
C TRP A 345 -5.41 -20.23 -16.40
N GLN A 346 -5.98 -21.43 -16.64
CA GLN A 346 -5.32 -22.70 -16.38
C GLN A 346 -3.88 -22.76 -16.92
N ALA A 347 -3.71 -22.55 -18.22
CA ALA A 347 -2.39 -22.59 -18.85
C ALA A 347 -1.44 -21.48 -18.36
N HIS A 348 -1.97 -20.32 -17.96
CA HIS A 348 -1.17 -19.23 -17.40
C HIS A 348 -0.71 -19.55 -15.97
N LEU A 349 -1.57 -20.17 -15.16
CA LEU A 349 -1.26 -20.61 -13.80
C LEU A 349 -0.20 -21.69 -13.78
N ASP A 350 -0.37 -22.73 -14.63
CA ASP A 350 0.62 -23.80 -14.75
C ASP A 350 1.97 -23.23 -15.22
N ALA A 351 1.96 -22.36 -16.25
CA ALA A 351 3.19 -21.77 -16.78
C ALA A 351 3.92 -20.83 -15.79
N VAL A 352 3.22 -20.11 -14.90
CA VAL A 352 3.90 -19.27 -13.89
C VAL A 352 4.48 -20.10 -12.76
N LEU A 353 3.84 -21.22 -12.41
CA LEU A 353 4.34 -22.13 -11.39
C LEU A 353 5.57 -22.91 -11.86
N ASP A 354 5.67 -23.20 -13.16
CA ASP A 354 6.82 -23.89 -13.76
C ASP A 354 8.03 -22.96 -14.00
N GLN A 355 7.89 -21.65 -13.78
CA GLN A 355 9.03 -20.73 -13.90
C GLN A 355 10.13 -21.08 -12.89
N PRO A 356 11.41 -20.89 -13.26
CA PRO A 356 12.51 -20.97 -12.30
C PRO A 356 12.36 -19.90 -11.20
N PRO A 357 13.04 -20.06 -10.06
CA PRO A 357 13.11 -18.99 -9.06
C PRO A 357 13.62 -17.68 -9.70
N PRO A 358 13.13 -16.52 -9.22
CA PRO A 358 13.60 -15.23 -9.72
C PRO A 358 15.09 -15.05 -9.41
N PRO A 359 15.84 -14.27 -10.21
CA PRO A 359 17.28 -14.09 -10.03
C PRO A 359 17.67 -13.29 -8.78
N GLU A 360 16.74 -12.50 -8.23
CA GLU A 360 16.99 -11.64 -7.06
C GLU A 360 16.04 -11.98 -5.91
N HIS A 361 16.54 -11.86 -4.69
CA HIS A 361 15.81 -12.09 -3.45
C HIS A 361 15.97 -10.87 -2.52
N PRO A 362 15.39 -9.71 -2.86
CA PRO A 362 15.53 -8.52 -2.04
C PRO A 362 14.88 -8.71 -0.67
N PRO A 363 15.43 -8.08 0.38
CA PRO A 363 14.85 -8.15 1.71
C PRO A 363 13.49 -7.44 1.78
N THR A 364 12.65 -7.89 2.71
CA THR A 364 11.27 -7.41 2.90
C THR A 364 11.02 -6.88 4.32
N ASP A 365 12.08 -6.53 5.03
CA ASP A 365 12.09 -6.01 6.41
C ASP A 365 12.18 -4.49 6.48
N GLY A 366 11.81 -3.80 5.42
CA GLY A 366 11.85 -2.33 5.31
C GLY A 366 11.09 -1.61 6.42
N ALA A 367 10.05 -2.22 6.99
CA ALA A 367 9.34 -1.64 8.12
C ALA A 367 10.24 -1.45 9.35
N SER A 368 11.07 -2.45 9.67
CA SER A 368 12.04 -2.38 10.78
C SER A 368 13.12 -1.34 10.54
N HIS A 369 13.62 -1.24 9.30
CA HIS A 369 14.58 -0.21 8.91
C HIS A 369 13.99 1.20 9.02
N ALA A 370 12.77 1.40 8.50
CA ALA A 370 12.06 2.67 8.62
C ALA A 370 11.83 3.06 10.09
N ALA A 371 11.33 2.13 10.92
CA ALA A 371 11.05 2.39 12.34
C ALA A 371 12.32 2.84 13.10
N ARG A 372 13.45 2.17 12.90
CA ARG A 372 14.72 2.57 13.54
C ARG A 372 15.17 3.95 13.08
N PHE A 373 15.08 4.24 11.78
CA PHE A 373 15.42 5.55 11.24
C PHE A 373 14.53 6.66 11.84
N LEU A 374 13.22 6.46 11.85
CA LEU A 374 12.26 7.43 12.39
C LEU A 374 12.48 7.68 13.89
N LEU A 375 12.70 6.62 14.67
CA LEU A 375 12.99 6.75 16.10
C LEU A 375 14.33 7.41 16.42
N SER A 376 15.26 7.44 15.48
CA SER A 376 16.54 8.17 15.64
C SER A 376 16.37 9.68 15.46
N LEU A 377 15.31 10.12 14.77
CA LEU A 377 15.01 11.53 14.52
C LEU A 377 13.98 12.11 15.51
N ALA A 378 13.15 11.27 16.16
CA ALA A 378 12.01 11.66 16.99
C ALA A 378 12.38 12.02 18.45
#